data_bf04a81687f1cf198e2af4c25de4a7a4
#
_entry.id   bf04a81687f1cf198e2af4c25de4a7a4
#
_cell.length_a   1.000
_cell.length_b   1.000
_cell.length_c   1.000
_cell.angle_alpha   90.00
_cell.angle_beta   90.00
_cell.angle_gamma   90.00
#
_symmetry.space_group_name_H-M   'P 1'
#
loop_
_entity.id
_entity.type
_entity.pdbx_description
1 polymer ?
#
loop_
_entity_poly.entity_id
_entity_poly.type
_entity_poly.pdbx_seq_one_letter_code
_entity_poly.pdbx_strand_id
1 'polypeptide(L)'
;MAIVHMKKLRLMVVRRQKDELLRDLMLLGCVQISEPDALLADAEAAAVLRQESGNVTEVRSELTRLTAALKLLDKYAPVKSKLLSSRPEVTETDFLNDDAYRQELDAVAQLEELEADVRRLNGEEAKLRSNMEALRPWQTLDLPLNLGETVRTRISLGMLPAAVDLAETAKALADAAPESQLYEISSDKEQHYVLLICLKEELTEAITALRASGFTLANLSGTPGTAKQNIEDAQMQIADIIRKREQAQTDIAAFAPHRDAFKLCICLLYTSPSPRDRQKS
;
A
#
# COMPACT_ATOMS: atom_id res chain seq x y z
N MET A 1 -7.67 28.78 -43.29
CA MET A 1 -6.98 27.51 -43.01
C MET A 1 -5.71 27.46 -43.86
N ALA A 2 -4.55 27.37 -43.22
CA ALA A 2 -3.31 27.16 -43.94
C ALA A 2 -3.17 25.66 -44.21
N ILE A 3 -3.12 25.27 -45.49
CA ILE A 3 -2.87 23.89 -45.91
C ILE A 3 -1.35 23.70 -45.91
N VAL A 4 -0.85 22.86 -45.03
CA VAL A 4 0.57 22.49 -44.99
C VAL A 4 0.79 21.35 -46.00
N HIS A 5 1.72 21.56 -46.94
CA HIS A 5 2.13 20.54 -47.89
C HIS A 5 3.00 19.50 -47.19
N MET A 6 2.49 18.29 -47.04
CA MET A 6 3.22 17.15 -46.47
C MET A 6 3.80 16.27 -47.58
N LYS A 7 5.03 15.77 -47.37
CA LYS A 7 5.68 14.78 -48.24
C LYS A 7 5.90 13.49 -47.48
N LYS A 8 5.58 12.36 -48.10
CA LYS A 8 5.85 11.04 -47.54
C LYS A 8 7.25 10.58 -47.96
N LEU A 9 8.08 10.30 -46.94
CA LEU A 9 9.45 9.82 -47.13
C LEU A 9 9.56 8.38 -46.62
N ARG A 10 10.41 7.58 -47.27
CA ARG A 10 10.85 6.30 -46.72
C ARG A 10 12.34 6.38 -46.49
N LEU A 11 12.76 6.10 -45.27
CA LEU A 11 14.15 6.11 -44.88
C LEU A 11 14.59 4.69 -44.58
N MET A 12 15.75 4.30 -45.13
CA MET A 12 16.41 3.04 -44.81
C MET A 12 17.75 3.35 -44.17
N VAL A 13 18.00 2.76 -43.03
CA VAL A 13 19.22 2.99 -42.26
C VAL A 13 19.75 1.66 -41.73
N VAL A 14 21.05 1.60 -41.52
CA VAL A 14 21.68 0.44 -40.86
C VAL A 14 21.28 0.44 -39.38
N ARG A 15 20.96 -0.74 -38.84
CA ARG A 15 20.46 -0.91 -37.47
C ARG A 15 21.28 -0.16 -36.42
N ARG A 16 22.60 -0.06 -36.58
CA ARG A 16 23.51 0.67 -35.68
C ARG A 16 23.27 2.19 -35.65
N GLN A 17 22.73 2.77 -36.72
CA GLN A 17 22.47 4.21 -36.85
C GLN A 17 21.00 4.56 -36.61
N LYS A 18 20.17 3.59 -36.23
CA LYS A 18 18.73 3.80 -36.04
C LYS A 18 18.46 4.85 -34.97
N ASP A 19 19.09 4.70 -33.81
CA ASP A 19 18.82 5.57 -32.65
C ASP A 19 19.33 7.00 -32.88
N GLU A 20 20.47 7.16 -33.58
CA GLU A 20 21.01 8.45 -34.00
C GLU A 20 20.05 9.13 -34.99
N LEU A 21 19.60 8.40 -36.03
CA LEU A 21 18.62 8.93 -36.99
C LEU A 21 17.31 9.32 -36.33
N LEU A 22 16.79 8.52 -35.41
CA LEU A 22 15.55 8.82 -34.69
C LEU A 22 15.69 10.08 -33.83
N ARG A 23 16.86 10.28 -33.21
CA ARG A 23 17.19 11.49 -32.46
C ARG A 23 17.22 12.72 -33.38
N ASP A 24 17.89 12.63 -34.53
CA ASP A 24 17.95 13.73 -35.50
C ASP A 24 16.56 14.10 -36.05
N LEU A 25 15.72 13.09 -36.35
CA LEU A 25 14.35 13.31 -36.80
C LEU A 25 13.47 13.95 -35.72
N MET A 26 13.68 13.59 -34.46
CA MET A 26 13.00 14.22 -33.33
C MET A 26 13.38 15.70 -33.21
N LEU A 27 14.66 16.02 -33.34
CA LEU A 27 15.19 17.41 -33.26
C LEU A 27 14.68 18.27 -34.39
N LEU A 28 14.48 17.73 -35.58
CA LEU A 28 13.86 18.44 -36.70
C LEU A 28 12.43 18.92 -36.39
N GLY A 29 11.72 18.27 -35.50
CA GLY A 29 10.40 18.70 -35.00
C GLY A 29 9.29 18.79 -36.05
N CYS A 30 9.54 18.40 -37.30
CA CYS A 30 8.61 18.52 -38.43
C CYS A 30 8.31 17.17 -39.09
N VAL A 31 8.73 16.06 -38.50
CA VAL A 31 8.59 14.70 -39.05
C VAL A 31 7.59 13.90 -38.22
N GLN A 32 6.60 13.31 -38.88
CA GLN A 32 5.70 12.34 -38.30
C GLN A 32 6.09 10.92 -38.76
N ILE A 33 6.40 10.06 -37.81
CA ILE A 33 6.72 8.67 -38.09
C ILE A 33 5.40 7.87 -38.08
N SER A 34 5.10 7.18 -39.19
CA SER A 34 3.92 6.31 -39.33
C SER A 34 4.32 4.87 -39.61
N GLU A 35 3.50 3.92 -39.18
CA GLU A 35 3.68 2.52 -39.53
C GLU A 35 3.48 2.30 -41.02
N PRO A 36 4.29 1.41 -41.65
CA PRO A 36 4.15 1.08 -43.06
C PRO A 36 3.10 -0.02 -43.25
N ASP A 37 1.83 0.20 -42.83
CA ASP A 37 0.77 -0.81 -42.89
C ASP A 37 0.62 -1.47 -44.25
N ALA A 38 0.77 -0.68 -45.34
CA ALA A 38 0.69 -1.19 -46.69
C ALA A 38 1.87 -2.10 -47.10
N LEU A 39 3.05 -1.95 -46.44
CA LEU A 39 4.21 -2.80 -46.67
C LEU A 39 4.16 -4.08 -45.83
N LEU A 40 3.55 -3.99 -44.63
CA LEU A 40 3.36 -5.18 -43.78
C LEU A 40 2.23 -6.08 -44.28
N ALA A 41 1.31 -5.52 -45.06
CA ALA A 41 0.24 -6.28 -45.71
C ALA A 41 0.73 -7.06 -46.97
N ASP A 42 1.91 -6.72 -47.53
CA ASP A 42 2.53 -7.43 -48.64
C ASP A 42 3.31 -8.64 -48.13
N ALA A 43 2.95 -9.83 -48.59
CA ALA A 43 3.54 -11.10 -48.16
C ALA A 43 5.05 -11.21 -48.45
N GLU A 44 5.53 -10.63 -49.55
CA GLU A 44 6.95 -10.62 -49.88
C GLU A 44 7.75 -9.64 -48.98
N ALA A 45 7.18 -8.48 -48.72
CA ALA A 45 7.78 -7.51 -47.81
C ALA A 45 7.76 -8.00 -46.35
N ALA A 46 6.66 -8.61 -45.89
CA ALA A 46 6.54 -9.18 -44.56
C ALA A 46 7.51 -10.35 -44.29
N ALA A 47 7.96 -11.06 -45.33
CA ALA A 47 8.97 -12.10 -45.20
C ALA A 47 10.37 -11.57 -44.87
N VAL A 48 10.67 -10.31 -45.25
CA VAL A 48 11.98 -9.67 -45.09
C VAL A 48 11.98 -8.62 -43.98
N LEU A 49 10.87 -7.91 -43.80
CA LEU A 49 10.72 -6.85 -42.80
C LEU A 49 10.22 -7.45 -41.48
N ARG A 50 10.94 -7.22 -40.42
CA ARG A 50 10.48 -7.53 -39.05
C ARG A 50 10.08 -6.23 -38.35
N GLN A 51 8.86 -6.22 -37.83
CA GLN A 51 8.43 -5.15 -36.93
C GLN A 51 9.22 -5.29 -35.64
N GLU A 52 10.01 -4.28 -35.33
CA GLU A 52 10.67 -4.21 -34.04
C GLU A 52 9.65 -3.65 -33.04
N SER A 53 9.12 -4.52 -32.20
CA SER A 53 8.36 -4.10 -31.03
C SER A 53 9.34 -3.43 -30.06
N GLY A 54 9.39 -2.12 -30.09
CA GLY A 54 10.16 -1.36 -29.10
C GLY A 54 9.70 -1.69 -27.69
N ASN A 55 10.46 -1.27 -26.71
CA ASN A 55 10.25 -1.54 -25.27
C ASN A 55 9.05 -0.78 -24.69
N VAL A 56 7.87 -0.91 -25.36
CA VAL A 56 6.63 -0.18 -25.02
C VAL A 56 6.20 -0.43 -23.58
N THR A 57 6.40 -1.64 -23.10
CA THR A 57 6.02 -2.04 -21.74
C THR A 57 6.89 -1.30 -20.71
N GLU A 58 8.18 -1.20 -20.95
CA GLU A 58 9.13 -0.49 -20.09
C GLU A 58 8.81 1.00 -20.05
N VAL A 59 8.67 1.63 -21.20
CA VAL A 59 8.30 3.06 -21.33
C VAL A 59 6.95 3.36 -20.62
N ARG A 60 5.96 2.47 -20.75
CA ARG A 60 4.69 2.62 -20.04
C ARG A 60 4.85 2.49 -18.52
N SER A 61 5.70 1.58 -18.09
CA SER A 61 6.03 1.41 -16.68
C SER A 61 6.69 2.66 -16.11
N GLU A 62 7.73 3.17 -16.77
CA GLU A 62 8.43 4.39 -16.36
C GLU A 62 7.49 5.60 -16.31
N LEU A 63 6.63 5.77 -17.32
CA LEU A 63 5.64 6.83 -17.33
C LEU A 63 4.65 6.73 -16.17
N THR A 64 4.22 5.52 -15.83
CA THR A 64 3.32 5.27 -14.71
C THR A 64 4.00 5.63 -13.40
N ARG A 65 5.25 5.22 -13.22
CA ARG A 65 6.08 5.52 -12.04
C ARG A 65 6.30 7.04 -11.86
N LEU A 66 6.75 7.73 -12.91
CA LEU A 66 6.93 9.18 -12.91
C LEU A 66 5.63 9.94 -12.59
N THR A 67 4.52 9.50 -13.17
CA THR A 67 3.20 10.09 -12.90
C THR A 67 2.76 9.86 -11.46
N ALA A 68 3.03 8.69 -10.90
CA ALA A 68 2.76 8.37 -9.49
C ALA A 68 3.62 9.23 -8.55
N ALA A 69 4.91 9.40 -8.87
CA ALA A 69 5.83 10.25 -8.11
C ALA A 69 5.35 11.71 -8.07
N LEU A 70 4.88 12.26 -9.20
CA LEU A 70 4.30 13.61 -9.22
C LEU A 70 3.06 13.73 -8.34
N LYS A 71 2.15 12.73 -8.38
CA LYS A 71 0.97 12.72 -7.52
C LYS A 71 1.34 12.65 -6.03
N LEU A 72 2.41 11.90 -5.71
CA LEU A 72 2.92 11.81 -4.35
C LEU A 72 3.46 13.15 -3.88
N LEU A 73 4.23 13.85 -4.72
CA LEU A 73 4.71 15.20 -4.44
C LEU A 73 3.56 16.22 -4.32
N ASP A 74 2.50 16.08 -5.12
CA ASP A 74 1.31 16.95 -5.01
C ASP A 74 0.59 16.77 -3.66
N LYS A 75 0.63 15.56 -3.11
CA LYS A 75 0.04 15.24 -1.81
C LYS A 75 0.85 15.81 -0.63
N TYR A 76 2.18 15.64 -0.63
CA TYR A 76 3.03 15.94 0.52
C TYR A 76 3.76 17.29 0.41
N ALA A 77 3.95 17.81 -0.81
CA ALA A 77 4.56 19.10 -1.09
C ALA A 77 3.71 19.90 -2.09
N PRO A 78 2.47 20.25 -1.77
CA PRO A 78 1.57 20.94 -2.70
C PRO A 78 2.14 22.30 -3.11
N VAL A 79 2.20 22.54 -4.42
CA VAL A 79 2.60 23.84 -4.97
C VAL A 79 1.36 24.61 -5.38
N LYS A 80 1.23 25.85 -4.92
CA LYS A 80 0.18 26.74 -5.44
C LYS A 80 0.42 26.97 -6.92
N SER A 81 -0.47 26.48 -7.78
CA SER A 81 -0.37 26.70 -9.21
C SER A 81 -0.47 28.19 -9.49
N LYS A 82 0.58 28.78 -10.03
CA LYS A 82 0.50 30.12 -10.61
C LYS A 82 -0.21 29.96 -11.95
N LEU A 83 -1.34 30.60 -12.14
CA LEU A 83 -2.15 30.60 -13.38
C LEU A 83 -1.34 31.01 -14.63
N LEU A 84 -0.17 31.64 -14.46
CA LEU A 84 0.71 32.17 -15.50
C LEU A 84 2.15 31.66 -15.30
N SER A 85 2.36 30.38 -15.03
CA SER A 85 3.72 29.82 -15.09
C SER A 85 4.11 29.61 -16.55
N SER A 86 5.15 30.31 -17.03
CA SER A 86 5.79 29.98 -18.30
C SER A 86 6.32 28.55 -18.26
N ARG A 87 6.29 27.86 -19.40
CA ARG A 87 6.97 26.57 -19.53
C ARG A 87 8.48 26.81 -19.31
N PRO A 88 9.16 25.94 -18.54
CA PRO A 88 10.60 26.05 -18.39
C PRO A 88 11.28 25.92 -19.76
N GLU A 89 12.21 26.82 -20.07
CA GLU A 89 13.07 26.69 -21.22
C GLU A 89 14.15 25.65 -20.85
N VAL A 90 14.32 24.64 -21.68
CA VAL A 90 15.28 23.55 -21.47
C VAL A 90 16.17 23.49 -22.68
N THR A 91 17.48 23.38 -22.49
CA THR A 91 18.41 23.19 -23.60
C THR A 91 18.26 21.79 -24.19
N GLU A 92 18.61 21.63 -25.46
CA GLU A 92 18.58 20.31 -26.11
C GLU A 92 19.49 19.30 -25.41
N THR A 93 20.65 19.73 -24.96
CA THR A 93 21.62 18.91 -24.21
C THR A 93 21.06 18.44 -22.88
N ASP A 94 20.32 19.27 -22.17
CA ASP A 94 19.70 18.90 -20.90
C ASP A 94 18.49 17.96 -21.12
N PHE A 95 17.75 18.19 -22.22
CA PHE A 95 16.59 17.38 -22.57
C PHE A 95 16.96 15.95 -22.96
N LEU A 96 18.10 15.75 -23.64
CA LEU A 96 18.59 14.46 -24.13
C LEU A 96 19.67 13.84 -23.24
N ASN A 97 19.79 14.28 -22.00
CA ASN A 97 20.79 13.79 -21.07
C ASN A 97 20.34 12.47 -20.43
N ASP A 98 20.84 11.35 -20.96
CA ASP A 98 20.50 10.00 -20.46
C ASP A 98 20.93 9.78 -19.00
N ASP A 99 22.03 10.38 -18.56
CA ASP A 99 22.49 10.24 -17.16
C ASP A 99 21.59 11.01 -16.20
N ALA A 100 21.17 12.23 -16.57
CA ALA A 100 20.19 12.98 -15.80
C ALA A 100 18.85 12.24 -15.74
N TYR A 101 18.41 11.66 -16.84
CA TYR A 101 17.18 10.84 -16.88
C TYR A 101 17.24 9.65 -15.92
N ARG A 102 18.37 8.92 -15.90
CA ARG A 102 18.57 7.79 -14.98
C ARG A 102 18.57 8.23 -13.51
N GLN A 103 19.22 9.34 -13.19
CA GLN A 103 19.21 9.91 -11.84
C GLN A 103 17.78 10.23 -11.37
N GLU A 104 16.93 10.75 -12.26
CA GLU A 104 15.53 11.01 -11.92
C GLU A 104 14.73 9.73 -11.73
N LEU A 105 15.00 8.65 -12.47
CA LEU A 105 14.39 7.35 -12.23
C LEU A 105 14.83 6.74 -10.89
N ASP A 106 16.08 6.95 -10.49
CA ASP A 106 16.57 6.53 -9.17
C ASP A 106 15.88 7.33 -8.05
N ALA A 107 15.65 8.64 -8.25
CA ALA A 107 14.87 9.46 -7.32
C ALA A 107 13.41 8.97 -7.22
N VAL A 108 12.80 8.56 -8.33
CA VAL A 108 11.46 7.94 -8.33
C VAL A 108 11.47 6.64 -7.53
N ALA A 109 12.49 5.79 -7.67
CA ALA A 109 12.60 4.55 -6.90
C ALA A 109 12.67 4.82 -5.39
N GLN A 110 13.44 5.81 -4.96
CA GLN A 110 13.50 6.22 -3.56
C GLN A 110 12.14 6.73 -3.04
N LEU A 111 11.40 7.50 -3.85
CA LEU A 111 10.04 7.93 -3.50
C LEU A 111 9.07 6.75 -3.37
N GLU A 112 9.19 5.74 -4.21
CA GLU A 112 8.38 4.52 -4.15
C GLU A 112 8.65 3.74 -2.84
N GLU A 113 9.91 3.65 -2.41
CA GLU A 113 10.29 3.04 -1.13
C GLU A 113 9.72 3.80 0.06
N LEU A 114 9.85 5.13 0.08
CA LEU A 114 9.29 5.97 1.14
C LEU A 114 7.76 5.85 1.22
N GLU A 115 7.08 5.81 0.06
CA GLU A 115 5.62 5.60 0.03
C GLU A 115 5.23 4.21 0.53
N ALA A 116 6.00 3.18 0.18
CA ALA A 116 5.78 1.83 0.69
C ALA A 116 5.95 1.77 2.22
N ASP A 117 6.92 2.47 2.76
CA ASP A 117 7.12 2.60 4.21
C ASP A 117 5.95 3.31 4.90
N VAL A 118 5.45 4.41 4.34
CA VAL A 118 4.26 5.10 4.87
C VAL A 118 3.04 4.16 4.87
N ARG A 119 2.85 3.38 3.80
CA ARG A 119 1.75 2.40 3.73
C ARG A 119 1.90 1.29 4.76
N ARG A 120 3.11 0.76 4.94
CA ARG A 120 3.42 -0.27 5.95
C ARG A 120 3.13 0.27 7.36
N LEU A 121 3.63 1.46 7.69
CA LEU A 121 3.41 2.10 9.00
C LEU A 121 1.93 2.33 9.29
N ASN A 122 1.13 2.74 8.29
CA ASN A 122 -0.31 2.88 8.44
C ASN A 122 -0.99 1.52 8.75
N GLY A 123 -0.55 0.45 8.10
CA GLY A 123 -1.04 -0.92 8.37
C GLY A 123 -0.70 -1.41 9.78
N GLU A 124 0.53 -1.14 10.23
CA GLU A 124 0.98 -1.47 11.59
C GLU A 124 0.19 -0.70 12.66
N GLU A 125 -0.03 0.63 12.45
CA GLU A 125 -0.86 1.44 13.34
C GLU A 125 -2.29 0.91 13.43
N ALA A 126 -2.91 0.60 12.29
CA ALA A 126 -4.27 0.07 12.25
C ALA A 126 -4.38 -1.26 13.01
N LYS A 127 -3.39 -2.16 12.86
CA LYS A 127 -3.33 -3.42 13.57
C LYS A 127 -3.20 -3.23 15.09
N LEU A 128 -2.30 -2.34 15.52
CA LEU A 128 -2.12 -2.03 16.95
C LEU A 128 -3.39 -1.45 17.56
N ARG A 129 -4.06 -0.52 16.86
CA ARG A 129 -5.34 0.05 17.32
C ARG A 129 -6.43 -1.01 17.44
N SER A 130 -6.54 -1.91 16.46
CA SER A 130 -7.49 -3.02 16.52
C SER A 130 -7.22 -3.94 17.69
N ASN A 131 -5.94 -4.26 17.96
CA ASN A 131 -5.55 -5.07 19.12
C ASN A 131 -5.88 -4.36 20.44
N MET A 132 -5.64 -3.06 20.53
CA MET A 132 -6.00 -2.28 21.73
C MET A 132 -7.50 -2.30 22.00
N GLU A 133 -8.34 -2.12 20.97
CA GLU A 133 -9.80 -2.18 21.14
C GLU A 133 -10.26 -3.58 21.59
N ALA A 134 -9.65 -4.64 21.07
CA ALA A 134 -9.94 -6.00 21.52
C ALA A 134 -9.51 -6.28 22.97
N LEU A 135 -8.47 -5.59 23.46
CA LEU A 135 -7.98 -5.72 24.82
C LEU A 135 -8.68 -4.79 25.84
N ARG A 136 -9.35 -3.72 25.38
CA ARG A 136 -9.99 -2.72 26.22
C ARG A 136 -10.95 -3.29 27.26
N PRO A 137 -11.84 -4.25 26.93
CA PRO A 137 -12.74 -4.86 27.91
C PRO A 137 -12.03 -5.59 29.05
N TRP A 138 -10.79 -6.02 28.82
CA TRP A 138 -9.98 -6.81 29.76
C TRP A 138 -9.02 -5.92 30.60
N GLN A 139 -9.07 -4.60 30.43
CA GLN A 139 -8.11 -3.67 31.05
C GLN A 139 -8.13 -3.70 32.59
N THR A 140 -9.26 -4.04 33.20
CA THR A 140 -9.42 -4.13 34.65
C THR A 140 -8.92 -5.45 35.23
N LEU A 141 -8.56 -6.40 34.37
CA LEU A 141 -8.06 -7.72 34.79
C LEU A 141 -6.56 -7.62 35.13
N ASP A 142 -6.21 -7.83 36.38
CA ASP A 142 -4.82 -7.81 36.87
C ASP A 142 -4.08 -9.15 36.65
N LEU A 143 -4.65 -10.07 35.86
CA LEU A 143 -4.02 -11.34 35.53
C LEU A 143 -3.37 -11.28 34.13
N PRO A 144 -2.22 -11.96 33.94
CA PRO A 144 -1.63 -12.11 32.63
C PRO A 144 -2.57 -12.84 31.67
N LEU A 145 -2.74 -12.33 30.45
CA LEU A 145 -3.66 -12.90 29.45
C LEU A 145 -3.23 -14.29 28.96
N ASN A 146 -1.96 -14.63 29.11
CA ASN A 146 -1.40 -15.94 28.79
C ASN A 146 -1.52 -16.94 29.97
N LEU A 147 -2.10 -16.55 31.10
CA LEU A 147 -2.36 -17.42 32.21
C LEU A 147 -3.57 -18.32 31.88
N GLY A 148 -3.34 -19.41 31.14
CA GLY A 148 -4.39 -20.33 30.69
C GLY A 148 -4.67 -21.46 31.65
N GLU A 149 -3.70 -21.86 32.48
CA GLU A 149 -3.85 -23.00 33.37
C GLU A 149 -2.85 -23.02 34.53
N THR A 150 -3.27 -23.72 35.59
CA THR A 150 -2.39 -24.14 36.69
C THR A 150 -2.26 -25.66 36.69
N VAL A 151 -1.72 -26.25 37.77
CA VAL A 151 -1.61 -27.72 37.89
C VAL A 151 -2.96 -28.37 37.83
N ARG A 152 -3.97 -27.82 38.50
CA ARG A 152 -5.30 -28.41 38.64
C ARG A 152 -6.43 -27.59 37.99
N THR A 153 -6.28 -26.31 37.80
CA THR A 153 -7.32 -25.43 37.29
C THR A 153 -7.06 -24.98 35.88
N ARG A 154 -8.12 -24.73 35.14
CA ARG A 154 -8.13 -24.03 33.86
C ARG A 154 -8.74 -22.64 34.03
N ILE A 155 -8.08 -21.66 33.47
CA ILE A 155 -8.55 -20.28 33.42
C ILE A 155 -8.90 -19.98 31.97
N SER A 156 -10.10 -19.48 31.74
CA SER A 156 -10.58 -19.17 30.39
C SER A 156 -11.25 -17.80 30.38
N LEU A 157 -10.87 -16.97 29.42
CA LEU A 157 -11.53 -15.68 29.15
C LEU A 157 -12.59 -15.91 28.07
N GLY A 158 -13.75 -15.28 28.24
CA GLY A 158 -14.83 -15.43 27.26
C GLY A 158 -15.86 -14.30 27.34
N MET A 159 -16.81 -14.41 26.46
CA MET A 159 -17.88 -13.41 26.28
C MET A 159 -19.24 -14.12 26.35
N LEU A 160 -20.21 -13.44 26.96
CA LEU A 160 -21.61 -13.78 26.97
C LEU A 160 -22.44 -12.64 26.37
N PRO A 161 -23.57 -12.93 25.68
CA PRO A 161 -24.45 -11.85 25.21
C PRO A 161 -25.00 -11.02 26.38
N ALA A 162 -25.11 -9.71 26.21
CA ALA A 162 -25.61 -8.77 27.25
C ALA A 162 -27.07 -9.07 27.69
N ALA A 163 -27.84 -9.81 26.87
CA ALA A 163 -29.19 -10.21 27.19
C ALA A 163 -29.28 -11.36 28.21
N VAL A 164 -28.16 -11.99 28.53
CA VAL A 164 -28.11 -13.18 29.44
C VAL A 164 -27.98 -12.69 30.87
N ASP A 165 -28.77 -13.32 31.76
CA ASP A 165 -28.65 -13.13 33.20
C ASP A 165 -27.44 -13.90 33.72
N LEU A 166 -26.42 -13.16 34.19
CA LEU A 166 -25.21 -13.75 34.73
C LEU A 166 -25.47 -14.57 36.00
N ALA A 167 -26.45 -14.20 36.80
CA ALA A 167 -26.77 -14.95 38.03
C ALA A 167 -27.40 -16.33 37.72
N GLU A 168 -28.28 -16.38 36.72
CA GLU A 168 -28.84 -17.66 36.24
C GLU A 168 -27.76 -18.52 35.57
N THR A 169 -26.89 -17.89 34.78
CA THR A 169 -25.76 -18.58 34.12
C THR A 169 -24.76 -19.13 35.14
N ALA A 170 -24.43 -18.36 36.17
CA ALA A 170 -23.55 -18.84 37.25
C ALA A 170 -24.17 -19.98 38.04
N LYS A 171 -25.50 -19.99 38.26
CA LYS A 171 -26.21 -21.08 38.88
C LYS A 171 -26.19 -22.34 38.02
N ALA A 172 -26.50 -22.23 36.74
CA ALA A 172 -26.43 -23.35 35.80
C ALA A 172 -25.00 -23.93 35.69
N LEU A 173 -23.99 -23.07 35.76
CA LEU A 173 -22.58 -23.48 35.83
C LEU A 173 -22.30 -24.28 37.12
N ALA A 174 -22.73 -23.78 38.29
CA ALA A 174 -22.53 -24.44 39.57
C ALA A 174 -23.25 -25.82 39.66
N ASP A 175 -24.40 -25.96 39.00
CA ASP A 175 -25.12 -27.23 38.92
C ASP A 175 -24.38 -28.27 38.04
N ALA A 176 -23.71 -27.82 36.98
CA ALA A 176 -22.99 -28.69 36.05
C ALA A 176 -21.53 -28.95 36.44
N ALA A 177 -20.87 -27.96 37.05
CA ALA A 177 -19.46 -27.98 37.46
C ALA A 177 -19.31 -27.24 38.80
N PRO A 178 -19.54 -27.91 39.96
CA PRO A 178 -19.63 -27.28 41.27
C PRO A 178 -18.38 -26.53 41.73
N GLU A 179 -17.20 -26.96 41.29
CA GLU A 179 -15.91 -26.34 41.63
C GLU A 179 -15.50 -25.21 40.66
N SER A 180 -16.49 -24.76 39.83
CA SER A 180 -16.25 -23.69 38.85
C SER A 180 -16.77 -22.35 39.32
N GLN A 181 -16.09 -21.29 38.93
CA GLN A 181 -16.48 -19.91 39.25
C GLN A 181 -16.44 -19.03 38.00
N LEU A 182 -17.44 -18.17 37.86
CA LEU A 182 -17.57 -17.20 36.79
C LEU A 182 -17.50 -15.77 37.38
N TYR A 183 -16.57 -14.98 36.88
CA TYR A 183 -16.40 -13.60 37.29
C TYR A 183 -16.63 -12.66 36.10
N GLU A 184 -17.49 -11.65 36.28
CA GLU A 184 -17.61 -10.55 35.33
C GLU A 184 -16.43 -9.61 35.49
N ILE A 185 -15.74 -9.32 34.38
CA ILE A 185 -14.62 -8.37 34.35
C ILE A 185 -15.11 -7.00 33.92
N SER A 186 -15.93 -6.96 32.88
CA SER A 186 -16.56 -5.76 32.35
C SER A 186 -17.78 -6.14 31.51
N SER A 187 -18.59 -5.15 31.16
CA SER A 187 -19.69 -5.33 30.22
C SER A 187 -19.86 -4.10 29.33
N ASP A 188 -20.41 -4.33 28.17
CA ASP A 188 -20.87 -3.28 27.25
C ASP A 188 -22.33 -3.52 26.85
N LYS A 189 -22.81 -2.81 25.83
CA LYS A 189 -24.22 -2.93 25.38
C LYS A 189 -24.53 -4.25 24.70
N GLU A 190 -23.51 -4.98 24.26
CA GLU A 190 -23.65 -6.17 23.44
C GLU A 190 -23.22 -7.45 24.18
N GLN A 191 -22.24 -7.31 25.12
CA GLN A 191 -21.57 -8.46 25.72
C GLN A 191 -21.16 -8.22 27.18
N HIS A 192 -21.16 -9.30 27.95
CA HIS A 192 -20.45 -9.44 29.22
C HIS A 192 -19.11 -10.12 28.97
N TYR A 193 -18.04 -9.58 29.49
CA TYR A 193 -16.70 -10.14 29.43
C TYR A 193 -16.39 -10.84 30.74
N VAL A 194 -16.16 -12.15 30.67
CA VAL A 194 -16.13 -13.00 31.87
C VAL A 194 -14.86 -13.82 31.94
N LEU A 195 -14.45 -14.10 33.18
CA LEU A 195 -13.38 -15.00 33.54
C LEU A 195 -14.01 -16.28 34.13
N LEU A 196 -13.74 -17.42 33.49
CA LEU A 196 -14.07 -18.74 34.01
C LEU A 196 -12.83 -19.34 34.64
N ILE A 197 -12.99 -19.81 35.91
CA ILE A 197 -12.03 -20.65 36.61
C ILE A 197 -12.71 -21.97 36.92
N CYS A 198 -12.17 -23.10 36.46
CA CYS A 198 -12.72 -24.42 36.71
C CYS A 198 -11.61 -25.45 36.92
N LEU A 199 -11.93 -26.59 37.54
CA LEU A 199 -11.03 -27.72 37.55
C LEU A 199 -10.86 -28.28 36.13
N LYS A 200 -9.69 -28.82 35.84
CA LYS A 200 -9.42 -29.43 34.50
C LYS A 200 -10.38 -30.62 34.22
N GLU A 201 -10.80 -31.33 35.27
CA GLU A 201 -11.71 -32.47 35.18
C GLU A 201 -13.14 -32.04 34.82
N GLU A 202 -13.57 -30.84 35.22
CA GLU A 202 -14.91 -30.27 34.98
C GLU A 202 -14.98 -29.34 33.76
N LEU A 203 -13.88 -29.16 33.05
CA LEU A 203 -13.77 -28.14 31.95
C LEU A 203 -14.81 -28.35 30.85
N THR A 204 -15.08 -29.62 30.50
CA THR A 204 -16.00 -29.99 29.43
C THR A 204 -17.43 -29.64 29.79
N GLU A 205 -17.83 -29.98 31.01
CA GLU A 205 -19.16 -29.74 31.60
C GLU A 205 -19.38 -28.23 31.77
N ALA A 206 -18.38 -27.52 32.32
CA ALA A 206 -18.40 -26.06 32.50
C ALA A 206 -18.59 -25.32 31.17
N ILE A 207 -17.78 -25.64 30.15
CA ILE A 207 -17.90 -25.01 28.84
C ILE A 207 -19.23 -25.38 28.17
N THR A 208 -19.72 -26.59 28.32
CA THR A 208 -20.99 -27.02 27.73
C THR A 208 -22.16 -26.26 28.34
N ALA A 209 -22.19 -26.11 29.66
CA ALA A 209 -23.20 -25.35 30.37
C ALA A 209 -23.18 -23.85 29.92
N LEU A 210 -22.00 -23.24 29.86
CA LEU A 210 -21.87 -21.85 29.44
C LEU A 210 -22.23 -21.62 27.95
N ARG A 211 -21.94 -22.57 27.07
CA ARG A 211 -22.32 -22.49 25.65
C ARG A 211 -23.83 -22.50 25.45
N ALA A 212 -24.58 -23.13 26.31
CA ALA A 212 -26.04 -23.08 26.28
C ALA A 212 -26.56 -21.65 26.48
N SER A 213 -25.82 -20.81 27.21
CA SER A 213 -26.09 -19.39 27.41
C SER A 213 -25.39 -18.50 26.36
N GLY A 214 -24.77 -19.06 25.30
CA GLY A 214 -24.11 -18.29 24.23
C GLY A 214 -22.65 -17.90 24.51
N PHE A 215 -21.99 -18.56 25.46
CA PHE A 215 -20.58 -18.29 25.78
C PHE A 215 -19.66 -18.59 24.60
N THR A 216 -18.77 -17.64 24.33
CA THR A 216 -17.70 -17.76 23.34
C THR A 216 -16.33 -17.48 23.99
N LEU A 217 -15.35 -18.35 23.70
CA LEU A 217 -14.01 -18.18 24.22
C LEU A 217 -13.33 -16.98 23.54
N ALA A 218 -12.71 -16.11 24.34
CA ALA A 218 -11.84 -15.06 23.82
C ALA A 218 -10.48 -15.65 23.42
N ASN A 219 -10.03 -15.36 22.20
CA ASN A 219 -8.73 -15.83 21.70
C ASN A 219 -7.64 -14.81 22.05
N LEU A 220 -7.30 -14.71 23.33
CA LEU A 220 -6.22 -13.84 23.86
C LEU A 220 -5.00 -14.67 24.31
N SER A 221 -5.04 -16.00 24.13
CA SER A 221 -3.98 -16.90 24.50
C SER A 221 -2.72 -16.62 23.69
N GLY A 222 -1.60 -16.41 24.36
CA GLY A 222 -0.31 -16.10 23.74
C GLY A 222 0.14 -14.65 23.85
N THR A 223 -0.71 -13.75 24.34
CA THR A 223 -0.33 -12.35 24.64
C THR A 223 0.28 -12.30 26.05
N PRO A 224 1.59 -12.04 26.19
CA PRO A 224 2.23 -11.99 27.52
C PRO A 224 1.79 -10.73 28.29
N GLY A 225 1.78 -10.84 29.61
CA GLY A 225 1.44 -9.71 30.48
C GLY A 225 -0.08 -9.43 30.58
N THR A 226 -0.42 -8.34 31.29
CA THR A 226 -1.81 -7.94 31.47
C THR A 226 -2.35 -7.17 30.26
N ALA A 227 -3.66 -7.08 30.11
CA ALA A 227 -4.29 -6.28 29.05
C ALA A 227 -3.86 -4.80 29.15
N LYS A 228 -3.76 -4.27 30.36
CA LYS A 228 -3.31 -2.91 30.61
C LYS A 228 -1.88 -2.65 30.11
N GLN A 229 -0.94 -3.55 30.42
CA GLN A 229 0.44 -3.46 29.94
C GLN A 229 0.51 -3.49 28.41
N ASN A 230 -0.22 -4.42 27.79
CA ASN A 230 -0.24 -4.55 26.32
C ASN A 230 -0.86 -3.31 25.64
N ILE A 231 -1.86 -2.67 26.26
CA ILE A 231 -2.43 -1.40 25.76
C ILE A 231 -1.41 -0.27 25.88
N GLU A 232 -0.72 -0.15 27.01
CA GLU A 232 0.31 0.86 27.23
C GLU A 232 1.48 0.69 26.23
N ASP A 233 1.95 -0.53 26.04
CA ASP A 233 2.99 -0.87 25.05
C ASP A 233 2.55 -0.53 23.61
N ALA A 234 1.31 -0.87 23.25
CA ALA A 234 0.77 -0.54 21.95
C ALA A 234 0.65 0.98 21.74
N GLN A 235 0.29 1.75 22.76
CA GLN A 235 0.26 3.22 22.70
C GLN A 235 1.65 3.80 22.46
N MET A 236 2.68 3.29 23.14
CA MET A 236 4.06 3.71 22.90
C MET A 236 4.52 3.38 21.46
N GLN A 237 4.19 2.18 20.98
CA GLN A 237 4.51 1.79 19.61
C GLN A 237 3.79 2.66 18.57
N ILE A 238 2.51 3.00 18.77
CA ILE A 238 1.75 3.90 17.92
C ILE A 238 2.40 5.29 17.86
N ALA A 239 2.85 5.83 19.02
CA ALA A 239 3.54 7.11 19.06
C ALA A 239 4.84 7.09 18.23
N ASP A 240 5.62 6.01 18.31
CA ASP A 240 6.83 5.84 17.49
C ASP A 240 6.51 5.70 15.99
N ILE A 241 5.46 4.96 15.65
CA ILE A 241 4.99 4.82 14.26
C ILE A 241 4.56 6.17 13.69
N ILE A 242 3.82 6.98 14.46
CA ILE A 242 3.40 8.33 14.03
C ILE A 242 4.63 9.19 13.71
N ARG A 243 5.62 9.19 14.60
CA ARG A 243 6.87 9.94 14.40
C ARG A 243 7.63 9.49 13.15
N LYS A 244 7.77 8.16 12.94
CA LYS A 244 8.43 7.61 11.75
C LYS A 244 7.68 7.96 10.46
N ARG A 245 6.35 7.93 10.51
CA ARG A 245 5.51 8.30 9.38
C ARG A 245 5.64 9.79 9.02
N GLU A 246 5.65 10.68 10.02
CA GLU A 246 5.86 12.12 9.81
C GLU A 246 7.25 12.40 9.22
N GLN A 247 8.28 11.68 9.67
CA GLN A 247 9.61 11.77 9.08
C GLN A 247 9.60 11.32 7.61
N ALA A 248 9.04 10.16 7.30
CA ALA A 248 8.95 9.66 5.92
C ALA A 248 8.17 10.62 5.01
N GLN A 249 7.11 11.27 5.51
CA GLN A 249 6.36 12.29 4.77
C GLN A 249 7.21 13.55 4.52
N THR A 250 8.03 13.94 5.48
CA THR A 250 8.98 15.05 5.33
C THR A 250 10.06 14.71 4.31
N ASP A 251 10.57 13.48 4.35
CA ASP A 251 11.56 13.00 3.39
C ASP A 251 10.97 12.97 1.96
N ILE A 252 9.72 12.53 1.79
CA ILE A 252 9.01 12.62 0.49
C ILE A 252 8.92 14.10 0.04
N ALA A 253 8.57 15.02 0.94
CA ALA A 253 8.46 16.43 0.60
C ALA A 253 9.80 17.06 0.18
N ALA A 254 10.93 16.54 0.67
CA ALA A 254 12.26 16.96 0.29
C ALA A 254 12.59 16.72 -1.21
N PHE A 255 11.86 15.81 -1.87
CA PHE A 255 11.98 15.60 -3.32
C PHE A 255 11.21 16.64 -4.15
N ALA A 256 10.59 17.66 -3.56
CA ALA A 256 9.89 18.72 -4.29
C ALA A 256 10.72 19.38 -5.41
N PRO A 257 12.06 19.58 -5.29
CA PRO A 257 12.89 20.10 -6.37
C PRO A 257 12.92 19.26 -7.65
N HIS A 258 12.73 17.94 -7.55
CA HIS A 258 12.72 17.02 -8.70
C HIS A 258 11.44 17.11 -9.55
N ARG A 259 10.42 17.84 -9.08
CA ARG A 259 9.10 17.95 -9.74
C ARG A 259 9.18 18.33 -11.22
N ASP A 260 9.98 19.33 -11.55
CA ASP A 260 10.07 19.82 -12.93
C ASP A 260 10.93 18.89 -13.78
N ALA A 261 11.93 18.25 -13.20
CA ALA A 261 12.70 17.19 -13.85
C ALA A 261 11.83 15.95 -14.16
N PHE A 262 10.95 15.52 -13.24
CA PHE A 262 9.99 14.43 -13.51
C PHE A 262 9.04 14.79 -14.66
N LYS A 263 8.53 16.03 -14.72
CA LYS A 263 7.71 16.49 -15.86
C LYS A 263 8.50 16.44 -17.16
N LEU A 264 9.76 16.83 -17.13
CA LEU A 264 10.66 16.79 -18.29
C LEU A 264 10.87 15.35 -18.77
N CYS A 265 11.13 14.40 -17.86
CA CYS A 265 11.22 12.97 -18.18
C CYS A 265 9.92 12.44 -18.82
N ILE A 266 8.75 12.86 -18.30
CA ILE A 266 7.46 12.50 -18.90
C ILE A 266 7.35 13.07 -20.33
N CYS A 267 7.74 14.33 -20.54
CA CYS A 267 7.74 14.93 -21.88
C CYS A 267 8.66 14.17 -22.83
N LEU A 268 9.84 13.77 -22.39
CA LEU A 268 10.78 12.97 -23.19
C LEU A 268 10.14 11.64 -23.61
N LEU A 269 9.51 10.92 -22.70
CA LEU A 269 8.82 9.65 -22.99
C LEU A 269 7.63 9.80 -23.93
N TYR A 270 6.96 10.97 -23.96
CA TYR A 270 5.87 11.25 -24.90
C TYR A 270 6.38 11.70 -26.28
N THR A 271 7.50 12.42 -26.36
CA THR A 271 8.03 13.00 -27.58
C THR A 271 9.06 12.10 -28.25
N SER A 272 9.69 11.18 -27.51
CA SER A 272 10.50 10.13 -28.12
C SER A 272 9.68 9.42 -29.21
N PRO A 273 10.27 9.11 -30.38
CA PRO A 273 9.60 8.35 -31.45
C PRO A 273 9.31 6.91 -31.02
N SER A 274 8.69 6.81 -29.88
CA SER A 274 8.18 5.59 -29.26
C SER A 274 6.97 5.09 -30.03
N PRO A 275 6.69 3.79 -30.00
CA PRO A 275 5.50 3.18 -30.60
C PRO A 275 4.15 3.82 -30.22
N ARG A 276 4.12 4.84 -29.34
CA ARG A 276 2.91 5.55 -28.96
C ARG A 276 2.36 6.53 -30.00
N ASP A 277 3.21 7.10 -30.82
CA ASP A 277 2.76 7.94 -31.93
C ASP A 277 1.98 7.12 -32.97
N ARG A 278 2.05 5.78 -32.86
CA ARG A 278 1.37 4.80 -33.67
C ARG A 278 -0.10 4.57 -33.28
N GLN A 279 -0.54 4.96 -32.10
CA GLN A 279 -1.91 4.70 -31.60
C GLN A 279 -2.92 5.84 -31.78
N LYS A 280 -2.51 6.95 -32.38
CA LYS A 280 -3.38 8.15 -32.58
C LYS A 280 -3.66 8.48 -34.03
N SER A 281 -3.35 7.59 -34.96
CA SER A 281 -3.77 7.73 -36.36
C SER A 281 -4.93 6.80 -36.72
#